data_67e65fea87109fa66aa5326315458128
#
_entry.id   67e65fea87109fa66aa5326315458128
#
_cell.length_a   1.000
_cell.length_b   1.000
_cell.length_c   1.000
_cell.angle_alpha   90.00
_cell.angle_beta   90.00
_cell.angle_gamma   90.00
#
_symmetry.space_group_name_H-M   'P 1'
#
loop_
_entity.id
_entity.type
_entity.pdbx_description
1 polymer ?
#
loop_
_entity_poly.entity_id
_entity_poly.type
_entity_poly.pdbx_seq_one_letter_code
_entity_poly.pdbx_strand_id
1 'polypeptide(L)'
;MNSYARGVLLMYRKIIGTEPPDSAHVAAWLKLLSERYSGLLEISEIGRSLMGRSIFSVHIGNSRRKALYCGGVHGREWITTLLMMNFLEDLLKSVSMGDRICEMDICRLLTTGGLTVIPALNPDGVEISINGDDISRLSNFLNDALIKELKSGEFRRRWKANARGVDINRNFNAGWDDMRVIAAERGITGPSPFGWTGKYPVSEPETRAVTELCEREDFRHLIAFHSSGEEIYWSYRQFTPPRAHIMAKILATSSGYSLNEPDIAASAAGLKDWFMERFNSPAFTVEVGNGESPLPLSSFPFLYNRLREMLVLGIAM
;
A
#
# COMPACT_ATOMS: atom_id res chain seq x y z
N MET A 1 17.45 37.58 -7.54
CA MET A 1 16.22 36.96 -6.94
C MET A 1 16.37 37.02 -5.43
N ASN A 2 15.46 37.72 -4.73
CA ASN A 2 15.49 37.93 -3.30
C ASN A 2 15.35 36.61 -2.53
N SER A 3 15.99 36.46 -1.36
CA SER A 3 15.95 35.22 -0.54
C SER A 3 14.52 34.76 -0.23
N TYR A 4 13.60 35.72 -0.08
CA TYR A 4 12.16 35.47 0.09
C TYR A 4 11.53 34.78 -1.14
N ALA A 5 11.83 35.26 -2.33
CA ALA A 5 11.33 34.65 -3.58
C ALA A 5 11.92 33.24 -3.83
N ARG A 6 13.16 33.00 -3.41
CA ARG A 6 13.78 31.67 -3.43
C ARG A 6 13.09 30.71 -2.42
N GLY A 7 12.78 31.18 -1.21
CA GLY A 7 12.07 30.41 -0.20
C GLY A 7 10.66 30.00 -0.66
N VAL A 8 9.92 30.95 -1.25
CA VAL A 8 8.58 30.71 -1.80
C VAL A 8 8.65 29.72 -2.97
N LEU A 9 9.60 29.86 -3.90
CA LEU A 9 9.75 28.94 -5.04
C LEU A 9 10.11 27.51 -4.59
N LEU A 10 10.92 27.36 -3.53
CA LEU A 10 11.27 26.06 -2.96
C LEU A 10 10.07 25.37 -2.29
N MET A 11 9.16 26.14 -1.66
CA MET A 11 7.92 25.62 -1.08
C MET A 11 6.95 25.03 -2.13
N TYR A 12 7.01 25.50 -3.37
CA TYR A 12 6.13 25.06 -4.45
C TYR A 12 6.69 23.89 -5.28
N ARG A 13 8.00 23.62 -5.16
CA ARG A 13 8.60 22.51 -5.91
C ARG A 13 8.19 21.18 -5.32
N LYS A 14 7.60 20.32 -6.15
CA LYS A 14 7.21 18.96 -5.78
C LYS A 14 8.42 18.15 -5.30
N ILE A 15 8.27 17.43 -4.18
CA ILE A 15 9.29 16.56 -3.62
C ILE A 15 9.24 15.19 -4.30
N ILE A 16 8.02 14.66 -4.42
CA ILE A 16 7.80 13.33 -4.98
C ILE A 16 8.03 13.37 -6.48
N GLY A 17 9.00 12.59 -6.93
CA GLY A 17 9.35 12.45 -8.34
C GLY A 17 8.31 11.67 -9.16
N THR A 18 8.65 11.47 -10.42
CA THR A 18 7.81 10.72 -11.37
C THR A 18 8.48 9.42 -11.82
N GLU A 19 9.55 9.00 -11.15
CA GLU A 19 10.24 7.74 -11.33
C GLU A 19 9.57 6.60 -10.54
N PRO A 20 9.79 5.32 -10.93
CA PRO A 20 9.37 4.18 -10.13
C PRO A 20 9.96 4.24 -8.71
N PRO A 21 9.13 4.13 -7.65
CA PRO A 21 9.53 4.41 -6.27
C PRO A 21 10.18 3.19 -5.59
N ASP A 22 11.46 2.98 -5.79
CA ASP A 22 12.20 1.98 -5.00
C ASP A 22 12.36 2.40 -3.53
N SER A 23 12.97 1.55 -2.72
CA SER A 23 13.10 1.79 -1.29
C SER A 23 13.99 3.00 -0.95
N ALA A 24 14.98 3.32 -1.80
CA ALA A 24 15.84 4.48 -1.63
C ALA A 24 15.07 5.79 -1.92
N HIS A 25 14.25 5.80 -2.97
CA HIS A 25 13.37 6.93 -3.27
C HIS A 25 12.37 7.18 -2.13
N VAL A 26 11.70 6.15 -1.64
CA VAL A 26 10.75 6.28 -0.51
C VAL A 26 11.43 6.89 0.72
N ALA A 27 12.60 6.37 1.12
CA ALA A 27 13.34 6.90 2.27
C ALA A 27 13.79 8.36 2.07
N ALA A 28 14.31 8.71 0.88
CA ALA A 28 14.73 10.05 0.55
C ALA A 28 13.55 11.05 0.54
N TRP A 29 12.44 10.67 -0.06
CA TRP A 29 11.24 11.51 -0.10
C TRP A 29 10.64 11.73 1.29
N LEU A 30 10.56 10.68 2.13
CA LEU A 30 10.08 10.82 3.51
C LEU A 30 10.97 11.76 4.33
N LYS A 31 12.29 11.68 4.17
CA LYS A 31 13.22 12.61 4.80
C LYS A 31 12.94 14.05 4.36
N LEU A 32 12.82 14.31 3.06
CA LEU A 32 12.53 15.63 2.53
C LEU A 32 11.16 16.19 2.97
N LEU A 33 10.14 15.31 3.05
CA LEU A 33 8.82 15.68 3.58
C LEU A 33 8.91 16.07 5.05
N SER A 34 9.64 15.31 5.88
CA SER A 34 9.80 15.62 7.31
C SER A 34 10.58 16.92 7.56
N GLU A 35 11.56 17.21 6.72
CA GLU A 35 12.31 18.48 6.78
C GLU A 35 11.45 19.67 6.35
N ARG A 36 10.67 19.54 5.27
CA ARG A 36 9.83 20.64 4.76
C ARG A 36 8.59 20.90 5.60
N TYR A 37 7.94 19.85 6.10
CA TYR A 37 6.68 19.90 6.82
C TYR A 37 6.84 19.48 8.29
N SER A 38 7.94 19.94 8.90
CA SER A 38 8.27 19.61 10.30
C SER A 38 7.09 19.88 11.24
N GLY A 39 6.80 18.90 12.11
CA GLY A 39 5.69 18.97 13.06
C GLY A 39 4.30 18.63 12.51
N LEU A 40 4.16 18.39 11.19
CA LEU A 40 2.88 17.99 10.58
C LEU A 40 2.76 16.47 10.39
N LEU A 41 3.85 15.73 10.45
CA LEU A 41 3.87 14.29 10.28
C LEU A 41 4.81 13.63 11.28
N GLU A 42 4.50 12.38 11.60
CA GLU A 42 5.36 11.47 12.37
C GLU A 42 5.71 10.27 11.50
N ILE A 43 7.01 9.99 11.33
CA ILE A 43 7.51 8.84 10.57
C ILE A 43 8.06 7.82 11.55
N SER A 44 7.62 6.59 11.43
CA SER A 44 8.08 5.45 12.23
C SER A 44 8.52 4.30 11.34
N GLU A 45 9.61 3.63 11.72
CA GLU A 45 9.98 2.34 11.15
C GLU A 45 9.21 1.26 11.92
N ILE A 46 8.25 0.61 11.26
CA ILE A 46 7.39 -0.42 11.87
C ILE A 46 7.96 -1.84 11.74
N GLY A 47 9.01 -2.00 10.97
CA GLY A 47 9.69 -3.27 10.76
C GLY A 47 10.73 -3.18 9.64
N ARG A 48 11.36 -4.34 9.38
CA ARG A 48 12.30 -4.50 8.26
C ARG A 48 11.94 -5.72 7.45
N SER A 49 12.11 -5.59 6.13
CA SER A 49 11.97 -6.70 5.18
C SER A 49 13.08 -7.75 5.33
N LEU A 50 12.96 -8.85 4.61
CA LEU A 50 13.98 -9.92 4.58
C LEU A 50 15.36 -9.43 4.14
N MET A 51 15.41 -8.46 3.21
CA MET A 51 16.65 -7.87 2.73
C MET A 51 17.13 -6.70 3.62
N GLY A 52 16.44 -6.43 4.74
CA GLY A 52 16.79 -5.41 5.72
C GLY A 52 16.32 -4.01 5.38
N ARG A 53 15.44 -3.82 4.40
CA ARG A 53 14.85 -2.53 4.04
C ARG A 53 13.81 -2.11 5.07
N SER A 54 13.81 -0.84 5.44
CA SER A 54 12.85 -0.29 6.40
C SER A 54 11.44 -0.30 5.82
N ILE A 55 10.47 -0.72 6.63
CA ILE A 55 9.03 -0.58 6.36
C ILE A 55 8.56 0.61 7.19
N PHE A 56 8.17 1.68 6.51
CA PHE A 56 7.78 2.92 7.14
C PHE A 56 6.27 3.04 7.30
N SER A 57 5.84 3.65 8.41
CA SER A 57 4.52 4.24 8.56
C SER A 57 4.66 5.75 8.73
N VAL A 58 3.72 6.50 8.15
CA VAL A 58 3.64 7.97 8.26
C VAL A 58 2.29 8.32 8.85
N HIS A 59 2.30 9.00 10.00
CA HIS A 59 1.09 9.48 10.65
C HIS A 59 0.91 10.98 10.45
N ILE A 60 -0.33 11.41 10.13
CA ILE A 60 -0.75 12.81 10.01
C ILE A 60 -2.08 13.00 10.73
N GLY A 61 -2.19 14.06 11.52
CA GLY A 61 -3.39 14.44 12.28
C GLY A 61 -3.37 13.98 13.72
N ASN A 62 -4.42 14.33 14.48
CA ASN A 62 -4.45 14.18 15.94
C ASN A 62 -5.42 13.14 16.48
N SER A 63 -6.12 12.41 15.61
CA SER A 63 -7.11 11.43 16.04
C SER A 63 -6.49 10.16 16.60
N ARG A 64 -7.03 9.66 17.72
CA ARG A 64 -6.67 8.34 18.23
C ARG A 64 -7.17 7.22 17.33
N ARG A 65 -8.36 7.37 16.70
CA ARG A 65 -8.92 6.42 15.73
C ARG A 65 -8.68 6.91 14.31
N LYS A 66 -7.68 6.36 13.67
CA LYS A 66 -7.14 6.78 12.38
C LYS A 66 -7.66 5.90 11.25
N ALA A 67 -7.65 6.40 10.02
CA ALA A 67 -7.66 5.53 8.83
C ALA A 67 -6.27 4.95 8.59
N LEU A 68 -6.17 3.72 8.11
CA LEU A 68 -4.92 3.11 7.65
C LEU A 68 -4.96 2.92 6.15
N TYR A 69 -3.99 3.51 5.43
CA TYR A 69 -3.78 3.29 4.00
C TYR A 69 -2.49 2.50 3.80
N CYS A 70 -2.53 1.49 2.95
CA CYS A 70 -1.40 0.63 2.67
C CYS A 70 -1.19 0.49 1.16
N GLY A 71 -0.01 0.88 0.67
CA GLY A 71 0.45 0.68 -0.70
C GLY A 71 1.63 -0.29 -0.78
N GLY A 72 2.06 -0.64 -1.99
CA GLY A 72 3.23 -1.47 -2.24
C GLY A 72 3.18 -2.85 -1.57
N VAL A 73 1.99 -3.46 -1.50
CA VAL A 73 1.79 -4.82 -0.97
C VAL A 73 2.41 -5.85 -1.92
N HIS A 74 2.18 -5.70 -3.21
CA HIS A 74 2.81 -6.53 -4.23
C HIS A 74 3.91 -5.77 -4.97
N GLY A 75 5.02 -6.45 -5.25
CA GLY A 75 6.19 -5.83 -5.84
C GLY A 75 5.93 -5.11 -7.17
N ARG A 76 5.25 -5.77 -8.11
CA ARG A 76 4.93 -5.20 -9.44
C ARG A 76 3.92 -4.06 -9.42
N GLU A 77 3.24 -3.86 -8.27
CA GLU A 77 2.18 -2.85 -8.09
C GLU A 77 2.72 -1.57 -7.45
N TRP A 78 4.01 -1.26 -7.70
CA TRP A 78 4.72 -0.11 -7.14
C TRP A 78 4.07 1.26 -7.44
N ILE A 79 3.17 1.33 -8.42
CA ILE A 79 2.38 2.55 -8.69
C ILE A 79 1.53 2.96 -7.47
N THR A 80 1.16 2.00 -6.62
CA THR A 80 0.44 2.27 -5.37
C THR A 80 1.33 2.92 -4.31
N THR A 81 2.63 2.62 -4.29
CA THR A 81 3.62 3.35 -3.49
C THR A 81 3.71 4.81 -3.94
N LEU A 82 3.78 5.04 -5.25
CA LEU A 82 3.80 6.39 -5.81
C LEU A 82 2.50 7.16 -5.49
N LEU A 83 1.35 6.46 -5.53
CA LEU A 83 0.05 7.01 -5.14
C LEU A 83 0.07 7.49 -3.68
N MET A 84 0.55 6.66 -2.76
CA MET A 84 0.64 7.00 -1.34
C MET A 84 1.57 8.18 -1.07
N MET A 85 2.75 8.19 -1.69
CA MET A 85 3.72 9.27 -1.52
C MET A 85 3.22 10.61 -2.05
N ASN A 86 2.59 10.62 -3.24
CA ASN A 86 2.00 11.84 -3.79
C ASN A 86 0.84 12.37 -2.93
N PHE A 87 0.01 11.47 -2.41
CA PHE A 87 -1.09 11.86 -1.55
C PHE A 87 -0.60 12.44 -0.21
N LEU A 88 0.45 11.86 0.38
CA LEU A 88 1.10 12.42 1.57
C LEU A 88 1.61 13.85 1.33
N GLU A 89 2.29 14.09 0.21
CA GLU A 89 2.78 15.43 -0.13
C GLU A 89 1.63 16.43 -0.32
N ASP A 90 0.55 16.04 -1.04
CA ASP A 90 -0.61 16.90 -1.25
C ASP A 90 -1.32 17.24 0.07
N LEU A 91 -1.48 16.26 0.98
CA LEU A 91 -2.05 16.51 2.31
C LEU A 91 -1.21 17.49 3.12
N LEU A 92 0.09 17.24 3.21
CA LEU A 92 1.02 18.07 3.97
C LEU A 92 1.08 19.51 3.43
N LYS A 93 1.11 19.64 2.11
CA LYS A 93 1.05 20.94 1.45
C LYS A 93 -0.26 21.67 1.75
N SER A 94 -1.39 20.96 1.63
CA SER A 94 -2.71 21.54 1.90
C SER A 94 -2.83 22.03 3.36
N VAL A 95 -2.37 21.22 4.34
CA VAL A 95 -2.34 21.62 5.75
C VAL A 95 -1.45 22.85 5.96
N SER A 96 -0.25 22.84 5.37
CA SER A 96 0.72 23.95 5.52
C SER A 96 0.22 25.28 4.93
N MET A 97 -0.61 25.23 3.89
CA MET A 97 -1.12 26.41 3.17
C MET A 97 -2.56 26.78 3.56
N GLY A 98 -3.25 25.94 4.32
CA GLY A 98 -4.68 26.09 4.58
C GLY A 98 -5.56 25.87 3.35
N ASP A 99 -5.06 25.11 2.36
CA ASP A 99 -5.75 24.83 1.12
C ASP A 99 -6.77 23.68 1.27
N ARG A 100 -7.65 23.58 0.30
CA ARG A 100 -8.62 22.48 0.17
C ARG A 100 -8.15 21.47 -0.88
N ILE A 101 -8.54 20.21 -0.69
CA ILE A 101 -8.44 19.18 -1.72
C ILE A 101 -9.86 18.72 -2.05
N CYS A 102 -10.27 18.79 -3.31
CA CYS A 102 -11.63 18.44 -3.75
C CYS A 102 -12.69 19.12 -2.86
N GLU A 103 -12.58 20.42 -2.66
CA GLU A 103 -13.46 21.26 -1.80
C GLU A 103 -13.51 20.88 -0.32
N MET A 104 -12.72 19.90 0.13
CA MET A 104 -12.66 19.47 1.53
C MET A 104 -11.57 20.21 2.30
N ASP A 105 -11.89 20.71 3.50
CA ASP A 105 -10.96 21.35 4.43
C ASP A 105 -10.10 20.27 5.11
N ILE A 106 -8.84 20.17 4.67
CA ILE A 106 -7.91 19.11 5.11
C ILE A 106 -7.47 19.33 6.56
N CYS A 107 -7.31 20.57 7.01
CA CYS A 107 -6.95 20.88 8.40
C CYS A 107 -8.05 20.37 9.35
N ARG A 108 -9.30 20.66 9.05
CA ARG A 108 -10.44 20.20 9.84
C ARG A 108 -10.56 18.68 9.80
N LEU A 109 -10.39 18.06 8.63
CA LEU A 109 -10.48 16.62 8.43
C LEU A 109 -9.44 15.87 9.29
N LEU A 110 -8.20 16.31 9.29
CA LEU A 110 -7.11 15.68 10.03
C LEU A 110 -7.17 15.96 11.55
N THR A 111 -7.80 17.06 11.97
CA THR A 111 -8.06 17.33 13.40
C THR A 111 -9.05 16.31 13.97
N THR A 112 -10.07 15.90 13.20
CA THR A 112 -11.11 14.98 13.64
C THR A 112 -10.85 13.53 13.23
N GLY A 113 -10.09 13.30 12.17
CA GLY A 113 -9.93 12.03 11.48
C GLY A 113 -8.57 11.39 11.62
N GLY A 114 -7.48 11.95 11.33
CA GLY A 114 -6.14 11.32 11.29
C GLY A 114 -5.98 10.21 10.24
N LEU A 115 -4.78 10.09 9.73
CA LEU A 115 -4.38 9.11 8.73
C LEU A 115 -3.02 8.52 9.07
N THR A 116 -2.89 7.20 8.96
CA THR A 116 -1.60 6.52 8.89
C THR A 116 -1.45 5.90 7.51
N VAL A 117 -0.29 6.10 6.89
CA VAL A 117 0.03 5.55 5.56
C VAL A 117 1.25 4.65 5.67
N ILE A 118 1.16 3.45 5.13
CA ILE A 118 2.31 2.58 4.83
C ILE A 118 2.57 2.70 3.32
N PRO A 119 3.58 3.45 2.86
CA PRO A 119 3.78 3.69 1.43
C PRO A 119 4.17 2.43 0.65
N ALA A 120 4.99 1.56 1.25
CA ALA A 120 5.47 0.32 0.66
C ALA A 120 5.58 -0.76 1.74
N LEU A 121 4.60 -1.67 1.80
CA LEU A 121 4.63 -2.78 2.77
C LEU A 121 5.66 -3.84 2.39
N ASN A 122 5.88 -4.06 1.08
CA ASN A 122 6.79 -5.04 0.51
C ASN A 122 7.95 -4.37 -0.25
N PRO A 123 8.88 -3.68 0.45
CA PRO A 123 9.94 -2.94 -0.22
C PRO A 123 10.91 -3.85 -1.00
N ASP A 124 11.09 -5.11 -0.59
CA ASP A 124 11.91 -6.08 -1.33
C ASP A 124 11.25 -6.49 -2.64
N GLY A 125 9.95 -6.78 -2.62
CA GLY A 125 9.22 -7.12 -3.84
C GLY A 125 9.20 -5.97 -4.86
N VAL A 126 9.03 -4.73 -4.37
CA VAL A 126 9.12 -3.51 -5.20
C VAL A 126 10.51 -3.38 -5.83
N GLU A 127 11.57 -3.57 -5.05
CA GLU A 127 12.95 -3.52 -5.53
C GLU A 127 13.22 -4.58 -6.60
N ILE A 128 12.80 -5.82 -6.36
CA ILE A 128 12.92 -6.92 -7.32
C ILE A 128 12.21 -6.56 -8.63
N SER A 129 11.01 -6.03 -8.56
CA SER A 129 10.22 -5.70 -9.74
C SER A 129 10.82 -4.57 -10.58
N ILE A 130 11.36 -3.54 -9.93
CA ILE A 130 11.93 -2.36 -10.59
C ILE A 130 13.37 -2.63 -11.05
N ASN A 131 14.26 -3.02 -10.12
CA ASN A 131 15.70 -3.04 -10.31
C ASN A 131 16.29 -4.46 -10.42
N GLY A 132 15.56 -5.49 -9.95
CA GLY A 132 16.00 -6.88 -9.94
C GLY A 132 16.72 -7.32 -8.68
N ASP A 133 16.98 -6.41 -7.76
CA ASP A 133 17.66 -6.61 -6.47
C ASP A 133 19.03 -7.36 -6.56
N ASP A 134 19.66 -7.58 -5.43
CA ASP A 134 20.93 -8.34 -5.33
C ASP A 134 20.66 -9.85 -5.43
N ILE A 135 20.90 -10.41 -6.60
CA ILE A 135 20.72 -11.83 -6.90
C ILE A 135 21.53 -12.72 -5.95
N SER A 136 22.72 -12.29 -5.51
CA SER A 136 23.55 -13.10 -4.60
C SER A 136 22.91 -13.25 -3.21
N ARG A 137 22.19 -12.24 -2.76
CA ARG A 137 21.45 -12.28 -1.51
C ARG A 137 20.12 -13.02 -1.64
N LEU A 138 19.43 -12.88 -2.77
CA LEU A 138 18.19 -13.58 -3.07
C LEU A 138 18.37 -15.10 -3.14
N SER A 139 19.55 -15.59 -3.54
CA SER A 139 19.85 -17.04 -3.57
C SER A 139 19.82 -17.70 -2.18
N ASN A 140 19.83 -16.92 -1.08
CA ASN A 140 19.61 -17.46 0.26
C ASN A 140 18.14 -17.83 0.54
N PHE A 141 17.22 -17.35 -0.28
CA PHE A 141 15.76 -17.50 -0.08
C PHE A 141 15.07 -18.26 -1.22
N LEU A 142 15.58 -18.12 -2.46
CA LEU A 142 14.98 -18.63 -3.68
C LEU A 142 15.84 -19.74 -4.28
N ASN A 143 15.21 -20.67 -4.98
CA ASN A 143 15.90 -21.73 -5.70
C ASN A 143 16.55 -21.22 -7.00
N ASP A 144 17.48 -22.01 -7.56
CA ASP A 144 18.25 -21.64 -8.76
C ASP A 144 17.38 -21.37 -9.99
N ALA A 145 16.22 -22.02 -10.12
CA ALA A 145 15.30 -21.79 -11.22
C ALA A 145 14.71 -20.38 -11.18
N LEU A 146 14.21 -19.97 -10.02
CA LEU A 146 13.67 -18.61 -9.82
C LEU A 146 14.78 -17.55 -9.95
N ILE A 147 15.94 -17.82 -9.40
CA ILE A 147 17.12 -16.92 -9.53
C ILE A 147 17.51 -16.73 -11.00
N LYS A 148 17.49 -17.80 -11.79
CA LYS A 148 17.76 -17.72 -13.23
C LYS A 148 16.72 -16.88 -13.96
N GLU A 149 15.43 -17.07 -13.65
CA GLU A 149 14.34 -16.31 -14.28
C GLU A 149 14.36 -14.83 -13.88
N LEU A 150 14.72 -14.50 -12.64
CA LEU A 150 14.84 -13.12 -12.16
C LEU A 150 15.91 -12.29 -12.90
N LYS A 151 16.84 -12.92 -13.62
CA LYS A 151 17.77 -12.22 -14.51
C LYS A 151 17.06 -11.60 -15.71
N SER A 152 15.88 -12.08 -16.08
CA SER A 152 15.04 -11.49 -17.12
C SER A 152 14.21 -10.32 -16.60
N GLY A 153 14.28 -9.18 -17.26
CA GLY A 153 13.46 -8.02 -16.93
C GLY A 153 11.95 -8.26 -17.08
N GLU A 154 11.58 -9.10 -18.05
CA GLU A 154 10.18 -9.49 -18.26
C GLU A 154 9.62 -10.30 -17.10
N PHE A 155 10.39 -11.26 -16.60
CA PHE A 155 9.99 -12.06 -15.45
C PHE A 155 9.84 -11.21 -14.18
N ARG A 156 10.77 -10.28 -13.94
CA ARG A 156 10.70 -9.37 -12.78
C ARG A 156 9.43 -8.52 -12.75
N ARG A 157 8.94 -8.08 -13.91
CA ARG A 157 7.66 -7.35 -14.02
C ARG A 157 6.45 -8.14 -13.54
N ARG A 158 6.55 -9.47 -13.42
CA ARG A 158 5.48 -10.34 -12.92
C ARG A 158 5.58 -10.60 -11.41
N TRP A 159 6.64 -10.10 -10.76
CA TRP A 159 6.95 -10.39 -9.36
C TRP A 159 6.01 -9.67 -8.39
N LYS A 160 5.10 -10.39 -7.75
CA LYS A 160 4.23 -9.90 -6.67
C LYS A 160 4.81 -10.13 -5.28
N ALA A 161 5.52 -11.24 -5.10
CA ALA A 161 5.99 -11.77 -3.84
C ALA A 161 7.03 -10.87 -3.13
N ASN A 162 7.37 -11.21 -1.89
CA ASN A 162 8.55 -10.67 -1.20
C ASN A 162 9.85 -11.38 -1.68
N ALA A 163 10.99 -11.11 -1.01
CA ALA A 163 12.28 -11.71 -1.35
C ALA A 163 12.34 -13.23 -1.17
N ARG A 164 11.43 -13.82 -0.37
CA ARG A 164 11.32 -15.27 -0.17
C ARG A 164 10.38 -15.96 -1.16
N GLY A 165 9.76 -15.21 -2.06
CA GLY A 165 8.76 -15.74 -2.97
C GLY A 165 7.41 -16.01 -2.30
N VAL A 166 7.12 -15.34 -1.18
CA VAL A 166 5.82 -15.38 -0.50
C VAL A 166 4.96 -14.22 -1.01
N ASP A 167 3.76 -14.53 -1.46
CA ASP A 167 2.73 -13.53 -1.71
C ASP A 167 2.20 -13.02 -0.37
N ILE A 168 2.67 -11.85 0.07
CA ILE A 168 2.33 -11.35 1.41
C ILE A 168 0.83 -11.09 1.59
N ASN A 169 0.08 -10.81 0.51
CA ASN A 169 -1.39 -10.71 0.56
C ASN A 169 -2.08 -12.09 0.57
N ARG A 170 -1.33 -13.17 0.78
CA ARG A 170 -1.78 -14.55 1.03
C ARG A 170 -1.17 -15.12 2.32
N ASN A 171 -0.53 -14.27 3.13
CA ASN A 171 0.19 -14.71 4.34
C ASN A 171 -0.50 -14.29 5.65
N PHE A 172 -1.66 -13.62 5.60
CA PHE A 172 -2.42 -13.23 6.79
C PHE A 172 -3.25 -14.39 7.34
N ASN A 173 -3.48 -14.39 8.67
CA ASN A 173 -4.26 -15.41 9.36
C ASN A 173 -5.76 -15.13 9.26
N ALA A 174 -6.32 -15.27 8.05
CA ALA A 174 -7.74 -15.13 7.74
C ALA A 174 -8.10 -16.10 6.60
N GLY A 175 -8.51 -17.34 6.93
CA GLY A 175 -8.70 -18.39 5.93
C GLY A 175 -7.40 -18.84 5.25
N TRP A 176 -6.27 -18.77 5.95
CA TRP A 176 -4.96 -19.13 5.40
C TRP A 176 -4.86 -20.59 4.98
N ASP A 177 -5.45 -21.52 5.74
CA ASP A 177 -5.46 -22.95 5.39
C ASP A 177 -6.24 -23.21 4.10
N ASP A 178 -7.39 -22.52 3.90
CA ASP A 178 -8.15 -22.62 2.65
C ASP A 178 -7.31 -22.15 1.46
N MET A 179 -6.64 -20.99 1.63
CA MET A 179 -5.79 -20.43 0.57
C MET A 179 -4.60 -21.35 0.26
N ARG A 180 -4.00 -22.00 1.26
CA ARG A 180 -2.91 -22.96 1.08
C ARG A 180 -3.36 -24.16 0.24
N VAL A 181 -4.57 -24.67 0.46
CA VAL A 181 -5.15 -25.73 -0.35
C VAL A 181 -5.35 -25.27 -1.80
N ILE A 182 -5.98 -24.10 -2.00
CA ILE A 182 -6.20 -23.52 -3.33
C ILE A 182 -4.86 -23.28 -4.07
N ALA A 183 -3.84 -22.80 -3.38
CA ALA A 183 -2.50 -22.62 -3.95
C ALA A 183 -1.91 -23.97 -4.41
N ALA A 184 -2.01 -25.01 -3.58
CA ALA A 184 -1.53 -26.34 -3.91
C ALA A 184 -2.25 -26.95 -5.13
N GLU A 185 -3.57 -26.80 -5.24
CA GLU A 185 -4.36 -27.20 -6.41
C GLU A 185 -3.92 -26.51 -7.70
N ARG A 186 -3.39 -25.30 -7.59
CA ARG A 186 -2.79 -24.52 -8.71
C ARG A 186 -1.31 -24.84 -8.95
N GLY A 187 -0.76 -25.85 -8.25
CA GLY A 187 0.65 -26.25 -8.35
C GLY A 187 1.62 -25.33 -7.60
N ILE A 188 1.14 -24.42 -6.73
CA ILE A 188 1.97 -23.49 -5.96
C ILE A 188 2.19 -24.08 -4.55
N THR A 189 3.30 -24.80 -4.38
CA THR A 189 3.64 -25.49 -3.11
C THR A 189 4.88 -24.93 -2.41
N GLY A 190 5.51 -23.91 -3.00
CA GLY A 190 6.75 -23.31 -2.49
C GLY A 190 6.95 -21.90 -3.06
N PRO A 191 8.14 -21.31 -2.84
CA PRO A 191 8.50 -19.99 -3.34
C PRO A 191 8.11 -19.77 -4.80
N SER A 192 7.37 -18.69 -5.05
CA SER A 192 6.79 -18.39 -6.36
C SER A 192 6.72 -16.86 -6.55
N PRO A 193 6.67 -16.35 -7.78
CA PRO A 193 6.43 -14.94 -8.05
C PRO A 193 5.12 -14.39 -7.49
N PHE A 194 4.14 -15.27 -7.27
CA PHE A 194 2.81 -14.93 -6.73
C PHE A 194 2.13 -16.17 -6.14
N GLY A 195 1.17 -15.96 -5.24
CA GLY A 195 0.21 -16.95 -4.77
C GLY A 195 0.73 -17.94 -3.72
N TRP A 196 2.04 -18.01 -3.43
CA TRP A 196 2.52 -18.85 -2.33
C TRP A 196 2.23 -18.19 -0.99
N THR A 197 1.60 -18.94 -0.09
CA THR A 197 1.10 -18.45 1.20
C THR A 197 2.16 -18.38 2.30
N GLY A 198 3.40 -18.82 2.03
CA GLY A 198 4.44 -19.00 3.05
C GLY A 198 4.31 -20.31 3.81
N LYS A 199 5.19 -20.51 4.81
CA LYS A 199 5.23 -21.77 5.59
C LYS A 199 4.11 -21.87 6.63
N TYR A 200 3.68 -20.74 7.18
CA TYR A 200 2.59 -20.60 8.15
C TYR A 200 2.04 -19.16 8.08
N PRO A 201 0.85 -18.91 8.61
CA PRO A 201 0.29 -17.56 8.59
C PRO A 201 1.18 -16.59 9.38
N VAL A 202 1.33 -15.37 8.86
CA VAL A 202 2.18 -14.33 9.44
C VAL A 202 3.66 -14.75 9.55
N SER A 203 4.12 -15.60 8.63
CA SER A 203 5.53 -16.05 8.59
C SER A 203 6.49 -14.92 8.15
N GLU A 204 6.00 -13.97 7.36
CA GLU A 204 6.84 -12.95 6.74
C GLU A 204 6.99 -11.71 7.61
N PRO A 205 8.18 -11.07 7.62
CA PRO A 205 8.41 -9.87 8.43
C PRO A 205 7.52 -8.70 8.00
N GLU A 206 7.19 -8.58 6.72
CA GLU A 206 6.29 -7.56 6.18
C GLU A 206 4.87 -7.72 6.76
N THR A 207 4.38 -8.95 6.80
CA THR A 207 3.07 -9.28 7.37
C THR A 207 3.07 -8.99 8.87
N ARG A 208 4.12 -9.41 9.60
CA ARG A 208 4.25 -9.11 11.04
C ARG A 208 4.26 -7.61 11.31
N ALA A 209 5.00 -6.83 10.54
CA ALA A 209 5.11 -5.39 10.73
C ALA A 209 3.74 -4.69 10.72
N VAL A 210 2.88 -5.00 9.74
CA VAL A 210 1.56 -4.38 9.67
C VAL A 210 0.58 -4.97 10.70
N THR A 211 0.66 -6.27 11.01
CA THR A 211 -0.21 -6.86 12.05
C THR A 211 0.12 -6.32 13.42
N GLU A 212 1.38 -6.20 13.79
CA GLU A 212 1.82 -5.60 15.05
C GLU A 212 1.46 -4.11 15.14
N LEU A 213 1.54 -3.36 14.03
CA LEU A 213 1.06 -1.99 13.98
C LEU A 213 -0.45 -1.92 14.28
N CYS A 214 -1.25 -2.75 13.62
CA CYS A 214 -2.70 -2.77 13.82
C CYS A 214 -3.12 -3.23 15.22
N GLU A 215 -2.35 -4.11 15.87
CA GLU A 215 -2.60 -4.54 17.26
C GLU A 215 -2.27 -3.43 18.29
N ARG A 216 -1.32 -2.56 17.96
CA ARG A 216 -0.87 -1.47 18.84
C ARG A 216 -1.69 -0.20 18.68
N GLU A 217 -2.23 0.04 17.47
CA GLU A 217 -2.91 1.28 17.10
C GLU A 217 -4.40 1.04 16.88
N ASP A 218 -5.26 2.00 17.23
CA ASP A 218 -6.71 1.93 16.97
C ASP A 218 -7.04 2.49 15.58
N PHE A 219 -7.16 1.60 14.59
CA PHE A 219 -7.60 1.96 13.24
C PHE A 219 -9.11 1.74 13.06
N ARG A 220 -9.85 2.78 12.65
CA ARG A 220 -11.29 2.67 12.41
C ARG A 220 -11.65 1.94 11.11
N HIS A 221 -10.74 1.93 10.13
CA HIS A 221 -10.82 1.16 8.89
C HIS A 221 -9.47 1.12 8.17
N LEU A 222 -9.35 0.22 7.20
CA LEU A 222 -8.16 0.01 6.39
C LEU A 222 -8.52 0.09 4.90
N ILE A 223 -7.65 0.73 4.09
CA ILE A 223 -7.68 0.65 2.63
C ILE A 223 -6.32 0.18 2.12
N ALA A 224 -6.29 -1.02 1.54
CA ALA A 224 -5.13 -1.57 0.85
C ALA A 224 -5.22 -1.28 -0.65
N PHE A 225 -4.20 -0.63 -1.21
CA PHE A 225 -4.16 -0.27 -2.61
C PHE A 225 -3.33 -1.30 -3.38
N HIS A 226 -3.95 -1.85 -4.42
CA HIS A 226 -3.42 -2.82 -5.35
C HIS A 226 -3.54 -2.30 -6.79
N SER A 227 -3.07 -3.03 -7.76
CA SER A 227 -3.34 -2.79 -9.18
C SER A 227 -3.34 -4.11 -9.95
N SER A 228 -4.29 -4.28 -10.88
CA SER A 228 -5.20 -3.33 -11.48
C SER A 228 -6.59 -3.94 -11.67
N GLY A 229 -7.61 -3.10 -11.93
CA GLY A 229 -8.97 -3.59 -12.21
C GLY A 229 -10.03 -2.49 -12.17
N GLU A 230 -9.73 -1.32 -11.58
CA GLU A 230 -10.73 -0.26 -11.29
C GLU A 230 -11.89 -0.80 -10.44
N GLU A 231 -11.55 -1.59 -9.43
CA GLU A 231 -12.49 -2.34 -8.59
C GLU A 231 -12.22 -2.10 -7.12
N ILE A 232 -13.26 -2.29 -6.29
CA ILE A 232 -13.20 -2.21 -4.83
C ILE A 232 -13.81 -3.47 -4.24
N TYR A 233 -12.99 -4.25 -3.56
CA TYR A 233 -13.42 -5.40 -2.77
C TYR A 233 -13.68 -4.94 -1.34
N TRP A 234 -14.88 -5.20 -0.82
CA TRP A 234 -15.39 -4.58 0.42
C TRP A 234 -15.94 -5.56 1.44
N SER A 235 -16.04 -6.84 1.11
CA SER A 235 -16.61 -7.87 1.97
C SER A 235 -15.63 -8.99 2.28
N TYR A 236 -15.89 -9.71 3.38
CA TYR A 236 -15.19 -10.94 3.74
C TYR A 236 -16.10 -11.85 4.57
N ARG A 237 -16.68 -12.86 3.98
CA ARG A 237 -17.50 -13.90 4.65
C ARG A 237 -18.49 -13.26 5.63
N GLN A 238 -18.71 -13.89 6.82
CA GLN A 238 -19.54 -13.36 7.91
C GLN A 238 -18.87 -12.23 8.71
N PHE A 239 -17.61 -11.89 8.42
CA PHE A 239 -16.85 -10.86 9.16
C PHE A 239 -16.99 -9.46 8.55
N THR A 240 -17.85 -9.30 7.54
CA THR A 240 -18.09 -7.98 6.92
C THR A 240 -18.86 -7.06 7.87
N PRO A 241 -18.28 -5.95 8.37
CA PRO A 241 -18.98 -5.04 9.25
C PRO A 241 -20.17 -4.36 8.57
N PRO A 242 -21.28 -4.07 9.26
CA PRO A 242 -22.48 -3.49 8.65
C PRO A 242 -22.24 -2.18 7.89
N ARG A 243 -21.32 -1.33 8.36
CA ARG A 243 -21.00 -0.04 7.71
C ARG A 243 -20.09 -0.19 6.48
N ALA A 244 -19.48 -1.35 6.25
CA ALA A 244 -18.53 -1.53 5.13
C ALA A 244 -19.18 -1.27 3.77
N HIS A 245 -20.42 -1.70 3.55
CA HIS A 245 -21.12 -1.50 2.28
C HIS A 245 -21.39 -0.03 1.96
N ILE A 246 -21.83 0.79 2.93
CA ILE A 246 -22.06 2.21 2.70
C ILE A 246 -20.74 2.95 2.42
N MET A 247 -19.67 2.60 3.14
CA MET A 247 -18.34 3.16 2.90
C MET A 247 -17.81 2.77 1.51
N ALA A 248 -17.98 1.50 1.11
CA ALA A 248 -17.62 1.03 -0.23
C ALA A 248 -18.33 1.82 -1.34
N LYS A 249 -19.62 2.09 -1.16
CA LYS A 249 -20.40 2.93 -2.12
C LYS A 249 -19.84 4.36 -2.24
N ILE A 250 -19.44 4.96 -1.13
CA ILE A 250 -18.79 6.29 -1.13
C ILE A 250 -17.50 6.24 -1.93
N LEU A 251 -16.62 5.24 -1.66
CA LEU A 251 -15.36 5.06 -2.38
C LEU A 251 -15.59 4.81 -3.88
N ALA A 252 -16.56 3.97 -4.23
CA ALA A 252 -16.90 3.65 -5.62
C ALA A 252 -17.44 4.88 -6.37
N THR A 253 -18.35 5.64 -5.76
CA THR A 253 -18.93 6.83 -6.37
C THR A 253 -17.86 7.90 -6.64
N SER A 254 -16.95 8.14 -5.68
CA SER A 254 -15.90 9.17 -5.82
C SER A 254 -14.79 8.79 -6.78
N SER A 255 -14.54 7.49 -7.00
CA SER A 255 -13.51 7.02 -7.95
C SER A 255 -14.06 6.61 -9.31
N GLY A 256 -15.37 6.32 -9.40
CA GLY A 256 -15.98 5.69 -10.57
C GLY A 256 -15.58 4.21 -10.73
N TYR A 257 -15.12 3.56 -9.64
CA TYR A 257 -14.74 2.15 -9.63
C TYR A 257 -15.94 1.24 -9.34
N SER A 258 -15.90 0.00 -9.83
CA SER A 258 -16.95 -0.98 -9.55
C SER A 258 -16.80 -1.58 -8.15
N LEU A 259 -17.94 -1.95 -7.54
CA LEU A 259 -17.93 -2.74 -6.31
C LEU A 259 -18.00 -4.21 -6.66
N ASN A 260 -17.07 -4.98 -6.12
CA ASN A 260 -17.04 -6.41 -6.30
C ASN A 260 -16.99 -7.15 -4.96
N GLU A 261 -17.71 -8.27 -4.92
CA GLU A 261 -17.60 -9.25 -3.87
C GLU A 261 -16.64 -10.34 -4.35
N PRO A 262 -15.50 -10.51 -3.65
CA PRO A 262 -14.54 -11.51 -4.09
C PRO A 262 -15.10 -12.92 -3.88
N ASP A 263 -14.79 -13.80 -4.81
CA ASP A 263 -14.96 -15.24 -4.58
C ASP A 263 -14.00 -15.76 -3.49
N ILE A 264 -14.19 -17.00 -3.04
CA ILE A 264 -13.36 -17.60 -1.97
C ILE A 264 -11.88 -17.62 -2.37
N ALA A 265 -11.57 -17.82 -3.65
CA ALA A 265 -10.19 -17.86 -4.14
C ALA A 265 -9.53 -16.49 -4.20
N ALA A 266 -10.31 -15.42 -4.35
CA ALA A 266 -9.83 -14.05 -4.32
C ALA A 266 -9.80 -13.48 -2.89
N SER A 267 -10.63 -14.02 -1.98
CA SER A 267 -10.90 -13.51 -0.63
C SER A 267 -10.47 -14.51 0.43
N ALA A 268 -9.18 -14.68 0.62
CA ALA A 268 -8.63 -15.37 1.80
C ALA A 268 -7.16 -15.02 1.98
N ALA A 269 -6.74 -15.01 3.22
CA ALA A 269 -5.38 -14.74 3.66
C ALA A 269 -4.83 -13.36 3.25
N GLY A 270 -5.70 -12.42 2.86
CA GLY A 270 -5.35 -11.05 2.54
C GLY A 270 -5.37 -10.11 3.74
N LEU A 271 -4.70 -8.96 3.61
CA LEU A 271 -4.65 -7.91 4.63
C LEU A 271 -6.04 -7.40 5.00
N LYS A 272 -6.89 -7.14 4.00
CA LYS A 272 -8.28 -6.70 4.17
C LYS A 272 -9.08 -7.73 4.98
N ASP A 273 -8.97 -8.99 4.61
CA ASP A 273 -9.74 -10.08 5.21
C ASP A 273 -9.37 -10.28 6.68
N TRP A 274 -8.06 -10.30 6.96
CA TRP A 274 -7.53 -10.37 8.31
C TRP A 274 -7.99 -9.20 9.18
N PHE A 275 -7.94 -7.97 8.65
CA PHE A 275 -8.35 -6.79 9.40
C PHE A 275 -9.84 -6.83 9.77
N MET A 276 -10.70 -7.24 8.84
CA MET A 276 -12.14 -7.41 9.13
C MET A 276 -12.39 -8.47 10.19
N GLU A 277 -11.78 -9.65 10.05
CA GLU A 277 -11.96 -10.76 10.99
C GLU A 277 -11.43 -10.42 12.39
N ARG A 278 -10.26 -9.78 12.45
CA ARG A 278 -9.56 -9.51 13.69
C ARG A 278 -10.17 -8.35 14.49
N PHE A 279 -10.59 -7.28 13.82
CA PHE A 279 -11.02 -6.03 14.46
C PHE A 279 -12.51 -5.72 14.31
N ASN A 280 -13.26 -6.52 13.57
CA ASN A 280 -14.65 -6.23 13.21
C ASN A 280 -14.84 -4.79 12.69
N SER A 281 -13.88 -4.33 11.90
CA SER A 281 -13.82 -2.98 11.33
C SER A 281 -13.72 -3.02 9.81
N PRO A 282 -14.31 -2.05 9.08
CA PRO A 282 -14.30 -2.06 7.63
C PRO A 282 -12.88 -2.08 7.06
N ALA A 283 -12.67 -2.87 6.02
CA ALA A 283 -11.45 -2.84 5.24
C ALA A 283 -11.75 -3.02 3.75
N PHE A 284 -10.89 -2.46 2.90
CA PHE A 284 -11.10 -2.42 1.47
C PHE A 284 -9.82 -2.78 0.74
N THR A 285 -9.95 -3.52 -0.37
CA THR A 285 -8.92 -3.62 -1.39
C THR A 285 -9.36 -2.80 -2.58
N VAL A 286 -8.54 -1.83 -2.98
CA VAL A 286 -8.79 -0.96 -4.14
C VAL A 286 -7.78 -1.31 -5.22
N GLU A 287 -8.25 -1.88 -6.34
CA GLU A 287 -7.45 -2.23 -7.51
C GLU A 287 -7.37 -1.00 -8.45
N VAL A 288 -6.29 -0.22 -8.30
CA VAL A 288 -6.17 1.07 -9.01
C VAL A 288 -5.80 0.90 -10.47
N GLY A 289 -6.45 1.69 -11.33
CA GLY A 289 -6.19 1.74 -12.76
C GLY A 289 -6.59 0.49 -13.52
N ASN A 290 -6.40 0.50 -14.82
CA ASN A 290 -6.78 -0.57 -15.73
C ASN A 290 -5.59 -1.03 -16.59
N GLY A 291 -5.57 -2.30 -16.99
CA GLY A 291 -4.51 -2.91 -17.77
C GLY A 291 -3.65 -3.88 -16.95
N GLU A 292 -2.53 -4.33 -17.53
CA GLU A 292 -1.62 -5.26 -16.86
C GLU A 292 -0.60 -4.51 -15.99
N SER A 293 -0.45 -4.94 -14.73
CA SER A 293 0.61 -4.44 -13.84
C SER A 293 1.98 -5.03 -14.16
N PRO A 294 3.07 -4.24 -14.06
CA PRO A 294 3.10 -2.86 -13.56
C PRO A 294 2.49 -1.87 -14.56
N LEU A 295 1.58 -1.05 -14.04
CA LEU A 295 0.96 -0.01 -14.86
C LEU A 295 2.01 0.99 -15.36
N PRO A 296 1.88 1.50 -16.60
CA PRO A 296 2.84 2.45 -17.14
C PRO A 296 2.83 3.76 -16.34
N LEU A 297 4.03 4.28 -16.07
CA LEU A 297 4.19 5.51 -15.27
C LEU A 297 3.46 6.71 -15.91
N SER A 298 3.31 6.72 -17.24
CA SER A 298 2.55 7.74 -17.96
C SER A 298 1.06 7.79 -17.62
N SER A 299 0.50 6.70 -17.07
CA SER A 299 -0.90 6.67 -16.61
C SER A 299 -1.10 7.31 -15.24
N PHE A 300 -0.01 7.51 -14.48
CA PHE A 300 -0.08 7.95 -13.09
C PHE A 300 -0.80 9.31 -12.89
N PRO A 301 -0.56 10.36 -13.71
CA PRO A 301 -1.24 11.64 -13.51
C PRO A 301 -2.76 11.52 -13.61
N PHE A 302 -3.26 10.73 -14.56
CA PHE A 302 -4.70 10.47 -14.73
C PHE A 302 -5.25 9.65 -13.57
N LEU A 303 -4.56 8.55 -13.21
CA LEU A 303 -4.91 7.69 -12.09
C LEU A 303 -4.99 8.49 -10.78
N TYR A 304 -3.95 9.27 -10.48
CA TYR A 304 -3.90 10.08 -9.26
C TYR A 304 -5.05 11.09 -9.19
N ASN A 305 -5.28 11.80 -10.29
CA ASN A 305 -6.35 12.81 -10.35
C ASN A 305 -7.74 12.21 -10.13
N ARG A 306 -7.99 11.02 -10.70
CA ARG A 306 -9.24 10.27 -10.54
C ARG A 306 -9.48 9.80 -9.09
N LEU A 307 -8.42 9.47 -8.36
CA LEU A 307 -8.51 8.92 -7.01
C LEU A 307 -8.46 9.96 -5.89
N ARG A 308 -8.12 11.22 -6.18
CA ARG A 308 -7.90 12.24 -5.15
C ARG A 308 -9.09 12.41 -4.21
N GLU A 309 -10.30 12.47 -4.75
CA GLU A 309 -11.53 12.63 -3.94
C GLU A 309 -11.74 11.40 -3.05
N MET A 310 -11.61 10.19 -3.61
CA MET A 310 -11.73 8.94 -2.86
C MET A 310 -10.73 8.89 -1.70
N LEU A 311 -9.47 9.27 -1.93
CA LEU A 311 -8.43 9.28 -0.92
C LEU A 311 -8.75 10.23 0.23
N VAL A 312 -9.30 11.41 -0.05
CA VAL A 312 -9.69 12.38 1.00
C VAL A 312 -10.96 11.94 1.73
N LEU A 313 -11.98 11.44 1.01
CA LEU A 313 -13.21 10.91 1.62
C LEU A 313 -12.92 9.72 2.55
N GLY A 314 -11.97 8.87 2.17
CA GLY A 314 -11.53 7.77 3.02
C GLY A 314 -10.99 8.22 4.38
N ILE A 315 -10.40 9.41 4.49
CA ILE A 315 -10.00 9.96 5.79
C ILE A 315 -11.22 10.40 6.61
N ALA A 316 -12.30 10.85 5.94
CA ALA A 316 -13.50 11.37 6.59
C ALA A 316 -14.39 10.28 7.21
N MET A 317 -14.31 9.05 6.70
CA MET A 317 -15.12 7.89 7.11
C MET A 317 -14.57 7.24 8.39
#